data_b4fc8ec6cf0517d5c7dbb50d4909d8f5
#
_entry.id   b4fc8ec6cf0517d5c7dbb50d4909d8f5
#
_cell.length_a   1.000
_cell.length_b   1.000
_cell.length_c   1.000
_cell.angle_alpha   90.00
_cell.angle_beta   90.00
_cell.angle_gamma   90.00
#
_symmetry.space_group_name_H-M   'P 1'
#
loop_
_entity.id
_entity.type
_entity.pdbx_description
1 polymer ?
#
loop_
_entity_poly.entity_id
_entity_poly.type
_entity_poly.pdbx_seq_one_letter_code
_entity_poly.pdbx_strand_id
1 'polypeptide(L)'
;MFRDADIRNILNFQKDYPDATVVLLERNYRSTKNILAAAQSIIDNNKSQIPKELWTSNDHGQKLIIKEALNERDEAQYVADTVRDLAKQGRRLRDCVILYRPHAQSRAIEEALIAEGIPYQIVGGIRF
;
A
#
# COMPACT_ATOMS: atom_id res chain seq x y z
N MET A 1 -1.66 -15.63 10.06
CA MET A 1 -1.70 -16.36 8.78
C MET A 1 -3.05 -16.08 8.15
N PHE A 2 -3.13 -15.53 6.97
CA PHE A 2 -4.41 -15.24 6.31
C PHE A 2 -5.02 -16.56 5.86
N ARG A 3 -6.04 -17.04 6.61
CA ARG A 3 -7.00 -18.08 6.25
C ARG A 3 -6.51 -19.03 5.13
N ASP A 4 -5.61 -19.95 5.45
CA ASP A 4 -5.16 -21.06 4.59
C ASP A 4 -4.81 -20.72 3.13
N ALA A 5 -4.47 -19.45 2.86
CA ALA A 5 -4.01 -19.05 1.53
C ALA A 5 -2.62 -19.63 1.28
N ASP A 6 -2.57 -20.71 0.51
CA ASP A 6 -1.34 -21.36 0.09
C ASP A 6 -1.00 -20.94 -1.34
N ILE A 7 0.10 -20.24 -1.52
CA ILE A 7 0.59 -19.83 -2.85
C ILE A 7 0.78 -21.02 -3.80
N ARG A 8 1.03 -22.21 -3.26
CA ARG A 8 1.17 -23.43 -4.05
C ARG A 8 -0.05 -23.77 -4.87
N ASN A 9 -1.26 -23.41 -4.39
CA ASN A 9 -2.50 -23.60 -5.14
C ASN A 9 -2.48 -22.83 -6.46
N ILE A 10 -1.88 -21.64 -6.47
CA ILE A 10 -1.74 -20.82 -7.68
C ILE A 10 -0.59 -21.36 -8.55
N LEU A 11 0.56 -21.69 -7.95
CA LEU A 11 1.73 -22.15 -8.66
C LEU A 11 1.55 -23.55 -9.29
N ASN A 12 0.75 -24.41 -8.66
CA ASN A 12 0.47 -25.74 -9.18
C ASN A 12 -0.66 -25.77 -10.20
N PHE A 13 -1.44 -24.69 -10.34
CA PHE A 13 -2.59 -24.66 -11.26
C PHE A 13 -2.26 -25.12 -12.67
N GLN A 14 -1.15 -24.66 -13.24
CA GLN A 14 -0.69 -25.08 -14.57
C GLN A 14 -0.30 -26.57 -14.66
N LYS A 15 0.16 -27.16 -13.53
CA LYS A 15 0.46 -28.60 -13.49
C LYS A 15 -0.81 -29.43 -13.45
N ASP A 16 -1.80 -28.94 -12.70
CA ASP A 16 -3.09 -29.63 -12.56
C ASP A 16 -3.97 -29.45 -13.82
N TYR A 17 -3.78 -28.34 -14.54
CA TYR A 17 -4.50 -28.01 -15.78
C TYR A 17 -3.53 -27.62 -16.91
N PRO A 18 -2.87 -28.60 -17.56
CA PRO A 18 -1.84 -28.34 -18.58
C PRO A 18 -2.34 -27.57 -19.81
N ASP A 19 -3.63 -27.74 -20.15
CA ASP A 19 -4.26 -27.09 -21.31
C ASP A 19 -4.73 -25.64 -20.99
N ALA A 20 -4.54 -25.16 -19.78
CA ALA A 20 -4.96 -23.81 -19.40
C ALA A 20 -4.07 -22.76 -20.06
N THR A 21 -4.70 -21.76 -20.65
CA THR A 21 -4.00 -20.58 -21.18
C THR A 21 -3.70 -19.60 -20.04
N VAL A 22 -2.43 -19.28 -19.84
CA VAL A 22 -2.01 -18.28 -18.86
C VAL A 22 -1.83 -16.93 -19.52
N VAL A 23 -2.55 -15.93 -19.04
CA VAL A 23 -2.44 -14.54 -19.49
C VAL A 23 -1.90 -13.68 -18.34
N LEU A 24 -0.74 -13.04 -18.55
CA LEU A 24 -0.15 -12.14 -17.57
C LEU A 24 -0.73 -10.73 -17.73
N LEU A 25 -1.31 -10.21 -16.65
CA LEU A 25 -1.79 -8.83 -16.61
C LEU A 25 -0.64 -7.93 -16.09
N GLU A 26 0.14 -7.36 -17.01
CA GLU A 26 1.36 -6.62 -16.69
C GLU A 26 1.16 -5.10 -16.73
N ARG A 27 0.19 -4.62 -17.53
CA ARG A 27 -0.10 -3.19 -17.60
C ARG A 27 -0.86 -2.69 -16.37
N ASN A 28 -0.26 -1.74 -15.66
CA ASN A 28 -0.86 -1.03 -14.53
C ASN A 28 -1.38 0.34 -14.99
N TYR A 29 -2.63 0.64 -14.64
CA TYR A 29 -3.31 1.89 -15.03
C TYR A 29 -3.44 2.88 -13.88
N ARG A 30 -3.05 2.51 -12.66
CA ARG A 30 -3.26 3.28 -11.44
C ARG A 30 -2.03 4.07 -11.02
N SER A 31 -0.89 3.39 -10.98
CA SER A 31 0.32 3.89 -10.32
C SER A 31 1.27 4.58 -11.29
N THR A 32 2.10 5.47 -10.77
CA THR A 32 3.21 6.08 -11.47
C THR A 32 4.40 5.10 -11.57
N LYS A 33 5.36 5.39 -12.45
CA LYS A 33 6.56 4.55 -12.65
C LYS A 33 7.37 4.37 -11.38
N ASN A 34 7.55 5.43 -10.58
CA ASN A 34 8.30 5.34 -9.32
C ASN A 34 7.66 4.39 -8.31
N ILE A 35 6.32 4.39 -8.22
CA ILE A 35 5.59 3.48 -7.35
C ILE A 35 5.75 2.03 -7.82
N LEU A 36 5.62 1.78 -9.13
CA LEU A 36 5.79 0.43 -9.68
C LEU A 36 7.21 -0.08 -9.52
N ALA A 37 8.22 0.75 -9.76
CA ALA A 37 9.62 0.35 -9.56
C ALA A 37 9.91 -0.05 -8.12
N ALA A 38 9.40 0.72 -7.15
CA ALA A 38 9.54 0.37 -5.74
C ALA A 38 8.78 -0.92 -5.37
N ALA A 39 7.56 -1.10 -5.88
CA ALA A 39 6.79 -2.33 -5.66
C ALA A 39 7.49 -3.55 -6.27
N GLN A 40 8.03 -3.42 -7.50
CA GLN A 40 8.75 -4.49 -8.18
C GLN A 40 10.00 -4.89 -7.38
N SER A 41 10.79 -3.93 -6.89
CA SER A 41 11.99 -4.23 -6.09
C SER A 41 11.69 -5.00 -4.79
N ILE A 42 10.51 -4.82 -4.21
CA ILE A 42 10.08 -5.59 -3.04
C ILE A 42 9.67 -7.01 -3.45
N ILE A 43 8.89 -7.13 -4.51
CA ILE A 43 8.37 -8.41 -5.00
C ILE A 43 9.48 -9.31 -5.53
N ASP A 44 10.51 -8.77 -6.15
CA ASP A 44 11.66 -9.53 -6.67
C ASP A 44 12.42 -10.32 -5.59
N ASN A 45 12.25 -9.95 -4.32
CA ASN A 45 12.77 -10.73 -3.20
C ASN A 45 11.98 -12.04 -2.94
N ASN A 46 10.79 -12.19 -3.52
CA ASN A 46 9.99 -13.40 -3.38
C ASN A 46 10.47 -14.48 -4.35
N LYS A 47 10.98 -15.58 -3.82
CA LYS A 47 11.45 -16.72 -4.63
C LYS A 47 10.30 -17.55 -5.22
N SER A 48 9.11 -17.50 -4.60
CA SER A 48 7.94 -18.27 -5.01
C SER A 48 6.89 -17.33 -5.58
N GLN A 49 7.00 -17.01 -6.87
CA GLN A 49 6.05 -16.16 -7.58
C GLN A 49 5.98 -16.55 -9.05
N ILE A 50 4.91 -16.16 -9.73
CA ILE A 50 4.84 -16.17 -11.18
C ILE A 50 5.56 -14.89 -11.66
N PRO A 51 6.69 -15.01 -12.37
CA PRO A 51 7.42 -13.83 -12.83
C PRO A 51 6.55 -12.99 -13.76
N LYS A 52 6.41 -11.71 -13.45
CA LYS A 52 5.80 -10.72 -14.33
C LYS A 52 6.43 -9.36 -14.11
N GLU A 53 6.49 -8.56 -15.15
CA GLU A 53 7.03 -7.22 -15.11
C GLU A 53 5.90 -6.20 -15.26
N LEU A 54 5.60 -5.47 -14.19
CA LEU A 54 4.55 -4.45 -14.22
C LEU A 54 5.08 -3.19 -14.89
N TRP A 55 4.34 -2.70 -15.87
CA TRP A 55 4.65 -1.44 -16.55
C TRP A 55 3.43 -0.51 -16.60
N THR A 56 3.68 0.79 -16.81
CA THR A 56 2.64 1.80 -16.94
C THR A 56 3.02 2.86 -17.97
N SER A 57 2.01 3.41 -18.62
CA SER A 57 2.15 4.61 -19.47
C SER A 57 2.07 5.92 -18.68
N ASN A 58 1.78 5.87 -17.39
CA ASN A 58 1.74 7.05 -16.54
C ASN A 58 3.13 7.65 -16.37
N ASP A 59 3.18 8.91 -15.93
CA ASP A 59 4.42 9.63 -15.65
C ASP A 59 5.24 8.98 -14.54
N HIS A 60 6.48 9.46 -14.35
CA HIS A 60 7.32 9.01 -13.24
C HIS A 60 6.71 9.30 -11.89
N GLY A 61 5.98 10.40 -11.75
CA GLY A 61 5.41 10.85 -10.49
C GLY A 61 6.46 11.32 -9.49
N GLN A 62 6.03 11.59 -8.27
CA GLN A 62 6.91 11.97 -7.17
C GLN A 62 7.75 10.77 -6.70
N LYS A 63 8.93 11.06 -6.15
CA LYS A 63 9.75 10.04 -5.48
C LYS A 63 9.07 9.59 -4.19
N LEU A 64 9.28 8.34 -3.82
CA LEU A 64 8.87 7.83 -2.52
C LEU A 64 9.72 8.45 -1.42
N ILE A 65 9.09 8.69 -0.28
CA ILE A 65 9.76 9.20 0.92
C ILE A 65 9.78 8.07 1.94
N ILE A 66 10.95 7.80 2.49
CA ILE A 66 11.12 6.89 3.63
C ILE A 66 11.45 7.75 4.83
N LYS A 67 10.64 7.65 5.88
CA LYS A 67 10.84 8.34 7.16
C LYS A 67 11.07 7.28 8.23
N GLU A 68 12.18 7.37 8.92
CA GLU A 68 12.43 6.65 10.15
C GLU A 68 11.98 7.51 11.33
N ALA A 69 11.10 6.97 12.15
CA ALA A 69 10.54 7.63 13.32
C ALA A 69 11.19 7.10 14.60
N LEU A 70 11.27 7.92 15.64
CA LEU A 70 11.84 7.54 16.93
C LEU A 70 10.92 6.60 17.72
N ASN A 71 9.63 6.75 17.56
CA ASN A 71 8.59 5.95 18.20
C ASN A 71 7.25 6.11 17.44
N GLU A 72 6.21 5.43 17.90
CA GLU A 72 4.88 5.45 17.30
C GLU A 72 4.20 6.82 17.32
N ARG A 73 4.53 7.68 18.29
CA ARG A 73 3.97 9.03 18.36
C ARG A 73 4.63 9.96 17.35
N ASP A 74 5.95 9.86 17.17
CA ASP A 74 6.68 10.61 16.16
C ASP A 74 6.22 10.18 14.74
N GLU A 75 5.99 8.89 14.52
CA GLU A 75 5.41 8.36 13.29
C GLU A 75 4.02 8.97 13.03
N ALA A 76 3.14 8.92 14.03
CA ALA A 76 1.77 9.42 13.92
C ALA A 76 1.73 10.94 13.69
N GLN A 77 2.58 11.70 14.37
CA GLN A 77 2.69 13.15 14.18
C GLN A 77 3.18 13.48 12.76
N TYR A 78 4.21 12.78 12.28
CA TYR A 78 4.70 12.96 10.92
C TYR A 78 3.61 12.69 9.87
N VAL A 79 2.78 11.67 10.08
CA VAL A 79 1.64 11.37 9.20
C VAL A 79 0.62 12.50 9.22
N ALA A 80 0.23 12.98 10.41
CA ALA A 80 -0.74 14.08 10.55
C ALA A 80 -0.23 15.37 9.91
N ASP A 81 1.05 15.72 10.14
CA ASP A 81 1.69 16.88 9.52
C ASP A 81 1.72 16.78 8.00
N THR A 82 2.05 15.60 7.47
CA THR A 82 2.07 15.35 6.02
C THR A 82 0.68 15.54 5.41
N VAL A 83 -0.36 14.99 6.02
CA VAL A 83 -1.75 15.14 5.56
C VAL A 83 -2.17 16.61 5.59
N ARG A 84 -1.86 17.33 6.68
CA ARG A 84 -2.13 18.76 6.82
C ARG A 84 -1.43 19.58 5.72
N ASP A 85 -0.18 19.30 5.43
CA ASP A 85 0.59 20.04 4.42
C ASP A 85 0.10 19.73 3.00
N LEU A 86 -0.31 18.50 2.72
CA LEU A 86 -0.98 18.15 1.47
C LEU A 86 -2.32 18.90 1.31
N ALA A 87 -3.09 19.01 2.38
CA ALA A 87 -4.34 19.77 2.36
C ALA A 87 -4.11 21.27 2.09
N LYS A 88 -3.07 21.88 2.70
CA LYS A 88 -2.65 23.26 2.39
C LYS A 88 -2.24 23.46 0.93
N GLN A 89 -1.70 22.43 0.29
CA GLN A 89 -1.35 22.41 -1.14
C GLN A 89 -2.56 22.17 -2.05
N GLY A 90 -3.78 22.08 -1.49
CA GLY A 90 -5.03 21.91 -2.25
C GLY A 90 -5.42 20.45 -2.49
N ARG A 91 -4.73 19.46 -1.89
CA ARG A 91 -5.18 18.06 -1.95
C ARG A 91 -6.41 17.86 -1.07
N ARG A 92 -7.39 17.13 -1.57
CA ARG A 92 -8.58 16.80 -0.77
C ARG A 92 -8.23 15.69 0.21
N LEU A 93 -8.66 15.79 1.45
CA LEU A 93 -8.43 14.77 2.47
C LEU A 93 -8.90 13.37 2.04
N ARG A 94 -10.01 13.29 1.32
CA ARG A 94 -10.55 12.03 0.77
C ARG A 94 -9.63 11.34 -0.26
N ASP A 95 -8.63 12.03 -0.78
CA ASP A 95 -7.65 11.49 -1.72
C ASP A 95 -6.39 10.98 -0.99
N CYS A 96 -6.36 11.11 0.34
CA CYS A 96 -5.30 10.61 1.18
C CYS A 96 -5.74 9.29 1.85
N VAL A 97 -4.83 8.32 1.93
CA VAL A 97 -5.04 7.08 2.65
C VAL A 97 -3.83 6.74 3.50
N ILE A 98 -4.07 6.29 4.71
CA ILE A 98 -3.06 5.80 5.64
C ILE A 98 -3.26 4.29 5.75
N LEU A 99 -2.23 3.51 5.38
CA LEU A 99 -2.26 2.06 5.43
C LEU A 99 -1.33 1.58 6.55
N TYR A 100 -1.83 0.74 7.42
CA TYR A 100 -1.06 0.12 8.50
C TYR A 100 -1.37 -1.38 8.58
N ARG A 101 -0.47 -2.16 9.11
CA ARG A 101 -0.64 -3.61 9.20
C ARG A 101 -1.26 -4.08 10.52
N PRO A 102 -0.73 -3.73 11.72
CA PRO A 102 -1.35 -4.08 12.99
C PRO A 102 -2.34 -3.01 13.43
N HIS A 103 -3.53 -3.42 13.90
CA HIS A 103 -4.55 -2.50 14.43
C HIS A 103 -4.05 -1.62 15.59
N ALA A 104 -3.05 -2.08 16.35
CA ALA A 104 -2.47 -1.29 17.43
C ALA A 104 -1.87 0.05 16.97
N GLN A 105 -1.38 0.14 15.72
CA GLN A 105 -0.84 1.38 15.16
C GLN A 105 -1.92 2.44 14.89
N SER A 106 -3.18 2.04 14.68
CA SER A 106 -4.26 2.98 14.36
C SER A 106 -4.47 4.00 15.47
N ARG A 107 -4.36 3.60 16.73
CA ARG A 107 -4.65 4.45 17.87
C ARG A 107 -3.77 5.70 17.93
N ALA A 108 -2.47 5.56 17.78
CA ALA A 108 -1.54 6.71 17.80
C ALA A 108 -1.83 7.66 16.64
N ILE A 109 -2.11 7.10 15.44
CA ILE A 109 -2.45 7.89 14.24
C ILE A 109 -3.77 8.64 14.45
N GLU A 110 -4.80 7.98 15.00
CA GLU A 110 -6.08 8.61 15.30
C GLU A 110 -5.95 9.75 16.31
N GLU A 111 -5.20 9.52 17.41
CA GLU A 111 -4.92 10.54 18.41
C GLU A 111 -4.22 11.78 17.79
N ALA A 112 -3.25 11.58 16.89
CA ALA A 112 -2.57 12.67 16.19
C ALA A 112 -3.49 13.42 15.21
N LEU A 113 -4.32 12.70 14.43
CA LEU A 113 -5.28 13.32 13.51
C LEU A 113 -6.33 14.15 14.26
N ILE A 114 -6.83 13.64 15.40
CA ILE A 114 -7.78 14.35 16.26
C ILE A 114 -7.12 15.62 16.83
N ALA A 115 -5.90 15.54 17.35
CA ALA A 115 -5.17 16.68 17.90
C ALA A 115 -4.98 17.80 16.86
N GLU A 116 -4.76 17.43 15.60
CA GLU A 116 -4.61 18.38 14.49
C GLU A 116 -5.94 18.80 13.84
N GLY A 117 -7.09 18.31 14.34
CA GLY A 117 -8.41 18.62 13.81
C GLY A 117 -8.65 18.08 12.39
N ILE A 118 -7.96 17.02 12.00
CA ILE A 118 -8.06 16.40 10.68
C ILE A 118 -9.16 15.34 10.71
N PRO A 119 -10.26 15.50 9.94
CA PRO A 119 -11.31 14.47 9.87
C PRO A 119 -10.80 13.23 9.16
N TYR A 120 -11.14 12.06 9.70
CA TYR A 120 -10.75 10.76 9.15
C TYR A 120 -11.88 9.74 9.22
N GLN A 121 -11.74 8.64 8.51
CA GLN A 121 -12.62 7.49 8.55
C GLN A 121 -11.80 6.20 8.60
N ILE A 122 -12.17 5.29 9.51
CA ILE A 122 -11.58 3.95 9.56
C ILE A 122 -12.36 3.02 8.65
N VAL A 123 -11.67 2.35 7.74
CA VAL A 123 -12.25 1.34 6.84
C VAL A 123 -11.86 -0.05 7.33
N GLY A 124 -12.85 -0.92 7.54
CA GLY A 124 -12.62 -2.30 8.01
C GLY A 124 -12.45 -2.44 9.53
N GLY A 125 -12.64 -1.38 10.30
CA GLY A 125 -12.70 -1.42 11.76
C GLY A 125 -14.02 -2.03 12.25
N ILE A 126 -13.98 -2.70 13.42
CA ILE A 126 -15.19 -3.13 14.11
C ILE A 126 -15.91 -1.85 14.55
N ARG A 127 -17.11 -1.61 14.01
CA ARG A 127 -18.00 -0.59 14.56
C ARG A 127 -18.56 -1.16 15.87
N PHE A 128 -18.20 -0.58 16.98
CA PHE A 128 -18.90 -0.77 18.24
C PHE A 128 -20.16 0.09 18.27
#